data_ca0df2b8c6b02eb80ddc9b59f27e357e
#
_entry.id   ca0df2b8c6b02eb80ddc9b59f27e357e
#
_cell.length_a   1.000
_cell.length_b   1.000
_cell.length_c   1.000
_cell.angle_alpha   90.00
_cell.angle_beta   90.00
_cell.angle_gamma   90.00
#
_symmetry.space_group_name_H-M   'P 1'
#
loop_
_entity.id
_entity.type
_entity.pdbx_description
1 polymer ?
#
loop_
_entity_poly.entity_id
_entity_poly.type
_entity_poly.pdbx_seq_one_letter_code
_entity_poly.pdbx_strand_id
1 'polypeptide(L)'
;MFQRRSSQNGYVTWVCRTHDRHAADCPVGRIPETEIHAAFLRMYHRLKSNADIILAPVLRQLNTLDTILRQNHPQVLAINRAIAEATEESHKISTLRANGLLDADICAARMNAISARLAQLRGERRRLTENEAIDETMDALRKVEQTLLNGPERLDGFDEELFECLVEKIIAEAQNRIRFRLYGGLELTEQWEVAAR
;
A
#
# COMPACT_ATOMS: atom_id res chain seq x y z
N MET A 1 -13.34 15.71 -13.45
CA MET A 1 -13.10 16.43 -12.18
C MET A 1 -14.41 17.02 -11.70
N PHE A 2 -14.82 16.75 -10.45
CA PHE A 2 -16.05 17.25 -9.85
C PHE A 2 -15.87 18.63 -9.24
N GLN A 3 -16.95 19.42 -9.22
CA GLN A 3 -17.02 20.72 -8.53
C GLN A 3 -18.16 20.67 -7.51
N ARG A 4 -17.87 21.16 -6.31
CA ARG A 4 -18.85 21.37 -5.24
C ARG A 4 -19.63 22.64 -5.54
N ARG A 5 -20.96 22.56 -5.55
CA ARG A 5 -21.87 23.71 -5.74
C ARG A 5 -22.85 23.77 -4.60
N SER A 6 -22.95 24.91 -3.98
CA SER A 6 -23.94 25.20 -2.95
C SER A 6 -25.08 26.04 -3.54
N SER A 7 -26.32 25.66 -3.25
CA SER A 7 -27.50 26.47 -3.58
C SER A 7 -27.78 27.50 -2.48
N GLN A 8 -28.60 28.51 -2.78
CA GLN A 8 -29.05 29.52 -1.82
C GLN A 8 -29.76 28.90 -0.59
N ASN A 9 -30.35 27.73 -0.75
CA ASN A 9 -31.06 26.99 0.32
C ASN A 9 -30.12 26.06 1.13
N GLY A 10 -28.80 26.22 1.02
CA GLY A 10 -27.82 25.37 1.71
C GLY A 10 -27.67 23.95 1.15
N TYR A 11 -28.36 23.60 0.06
CA TYR A 11 -28.24 22.30 -0.58
C TYR A 11 -26.94 22.20 -1.37
N VAL A 12 -26.12 21.23 -1.06
CA VAL A 12 -24.81 21.03 -1.69
C VAL A 12 -24.86 19.85 -2.66
N THR A 13 -24.33 20.08 -3.87
CA THR A 13 -24.21 19.06 -4.90
C THR A 13 -22.82 19.03 -5.50
N TRP A 14 -22.40 17.86 -5.93
CA TRP A 14 -21.19 17.66 -6.70
C TRP A 14 -21.52 17.43 -8.17
N VAL A 15 -20.92 18.23 -9.04
CA VAL A 15 -21.20 18.22 -10.49
C VAL A 15 -19.92 17.93 -11.26
N CYS A 16 -20.00 16.98 -12.19
CA CYS A 16 -18.91 16.73 -13.12
C CYS A 16 -18.76 17.91 -14.08
N ARG A 17 -17.54 18.44 -14.25
CA ARG A 17 -17.26 19.56 -15.17
C ARG A 17 -17.64 19.23 -16.62
N THR A 18 -17.47 17.98 -17.05
CA THR A 18 -17.87 17.54 -18.38
C THR A 18 -19.40 17.57 -18.51
N HIS A 19 -20.13 17.06 -17.51
CA HIS A 19 -21.58 17.09 -17.49
C HIS A 19 -22.14 18.52 -17.47
N ASP A 20 -21.46 19.43 -16.79
CA ASP A 20 -21.87 20.85 -16.71
C ASP A 20 -21.74 21.57 -18.05
N ARG A 21 -20.82 21.14 -18.92
CA ARG A 21 -20.59 21.72 -20.26
C ARG A 21 -21.38 21.00 -21.35
N HIS A 22 -21.41 19.69 -21.29
CA HIS A 22 -22.02 18.80 -22.27
C HIS A 22 -22.65 17.61 -21.55
N ALA A 23 -23.92 17.71 -21.17
CA ALA A 23 -24.61 16.67 -20.38
C ALA A 23 -24.71 15.33 -21.14
N ALA A 24 -24.75 15.36 -22.48
CA ALA A 24 -24.76 14.16 -23.31
C ALA A 24 -23.49 13.34 -23.27
N ASP A 25 -22.33 13.97 -22.98
CA ASP A 25 -21.02 13.32 -23.01
C ASP A 25 -20.64 12.70 -21.65
N CYS A 26 -21.44 12.90 -20.61
CA CYS A 26 -21.15 12.42 -19.28
C CYS A 26 -22.38 11.76 -18.65
N PRO A 27 -22.35 10.44 -18.43
CA PRO A 27 -23.47 9.71 -17.84
C PRO A 27 -23.67 10.00 -16.35
N VAL A 28 -22.72 10.68 -15.72
CA VAL A 28 -22.77 11.02 -14.29
C VAL A 28 -23.42 12.39 -14.12
N GLY A 29 -24.61 12.42 -13.56
CA GLY A 29 -25.35 13.63 -13.26
C GLY A 29 -24.79 14.41 -12.06
N ARG A 30 -25.69 15.14 -11.40
CA ARG A 30 -25.40 15.82 -10.13
C ARG A 30 -25.56 14.84 -8.99
N ILE A 31 -24.60 14.82 -8.07
CA ILE A 31 -24.64 13.95 -6.89
C ILE A 31 -24.86 14.85 -5.66
N PRO A 32 -25.96 14.65 -4.92
CA PRO A 32 -26.13 15.32 -3.63
C PRO A 32 -25.00 14.95 -2.66
N GLU A 33 -24.49 15.91 -1.90
CA GLU A 33 -23.44 15.65 -0.91
C GLU A 33 -23.92 14.67 0.16
N THR A 34 -25.19 14.76 0.53
CA THR A 34 -25.84 13.82 1.46
C THR A 34 -25.77 12.37 0.99
N GLU A 35 -25.84 12.12 -0.32
CA GLU A 35 -25.74 10.77 -0.89
C GLU A 35 -24.30 10.24 -0.84
N ILE A 36 -23.31 11.13 -1.01
CA ILE A 36 -21.90 10.77 -0.83
C ILE A 36 -21.65 10.40 0.62
N HIS A 37 -22.18 11.18 1.58
CA HIS A 37 -22.07 10.89 3.00
C HIS A 37 -22.74 9.56 3.37
N ALA A 38 -23.97 9.33 2.87
CA ALA A 38 -24.67 8.07 3.10
C ALA A 38 -23.96 6.87 2.50
N ALA A 39 -23.39 7.02 1.29
CA ALA A 39 -22.58 5.99 0.66
C ALA A 39 -21.31 5.68 1.45
N PHE A 40 -20.66 6.73 1.99
CA PHE A 40 -19.48 6.55 2.86
C PHE A 40 -19.84 5.78 4.13
N LEU A 41 -20.95 6.12 4.79
CA LEU A 41 -21.41 5.41 5.98
C LEU A 41 -21.65 3.92 5.70
N ARG A 42 -22.31 3.59 4.58
CA ARG A 42 -22.52 2.19 4.18
C ARG A 42 -21.20 1.47 3.91
N MET A 43 -20.30 2.12 3.18
CA MET A 43 -18.95 1.60 2.90
C MET A 43 -18.18 1.35 4.19
N TYR A 44 -18.17 2.32 5.11
CA TYR A 44 -17.49 2.23 6.39
C TYR A 44 -18.02 1.05 7.22
N HIS A 45 -19.34 0.94 7.41
CA HIS A 45 -19.94 -0.14 8.20
C HIS A 45 -19.64 -1.51 7.60
N ARG A 46 -19.72 -1.63 6.26
CA ARG A 46 -19.40 -2.88 5.57
C ARG A 46 -17.92 -3.24 5.73
N LEU A 47 -17.04 -2.26 5.59
CA LEU A 47 -15.59 -2.47 5.73
C LEU A 47 -15.23 -2.79 7.19
N LYS A 48 -15.78 -2.06 8.17
CA LYS A 48 -15.56 -2.29 9.60
C LYS A 48 -15.99 -3.70 10.01
N SER A 49 -17.19 -4.12 9.58
CA SER A 49 -17.73 -5.45 9.91
C SER A 49 -16.99 -6.61 9.23
N ASN A 50 -16.25 -6.35 8.14
CA ASN A 50 -15.58 -7.39 7.34
C ASN A 50 -14.08 -7.10 7.15
N ALA A 51 -13.47 -6.30 8.02
CA ALA A 51 -12.07 -5.89 7.89
C ALA A 51 -11.13 -7.10 7.79
N ASP A 52 -11.32 -8.09 8.62
CA ASP A 52 -10.52 -9.32 8.63
C ASP A 52 -10.63 -10.13 7.34
N ILE A 53 -11.82 -10.09 6.70
CA ILE A 53 -12.08 -10.84 5.46
C ILE A 53 -11.56 -10.07 4.25
N ILE A 54 -11.56 -8.74 4.29
CA ILE A 54 -11.18 -7.88 3.17
C ILE A 54 -9.70 -7.52 3.24
N LEU A 55 -9.23 -6.95 4.35
CA LEU A 55 -7.89 -6.38 4.46
C LEU A 55 -6.81 -7.43 4.75
N ALA A 56 -7.07 -8.36 5.67
CA ALA A 56 -6.05 -9.34 6.05
C ALA A 56 -5.60 -10.25 4.88
N PRO A 57 -6.47 -10.74 3.97
CA PRO A 57 -6.00 -11.45 2.79
C PRO A 57 -5.16 -10.60 1.85
N VAL A 58 -5.55 -9.34 1.61
CA VAL A 58 -4.80 -8.40 0.74
C VAL A 58 -3.40 -8.15 1.30
N LEU A 59 -3.29 -7.85 2.60
CA LEU A 59 -2.02 -7.65 3.27
C LEU A 59 -1.14 -8.91 3.21
N ARG A 60 -1.72 -10.11 3.42
CA ARG A 60 -0.97 -11.37 3.29
C ARG A 60 -0.46 -11.61 1.87
N GLN A 61 -1.29 -11.34 0.86
CA GLN A 61 -0.89 -11.49 -0.54
C GLN A 61 0.23 -10.52 -0.92
N LEU A 62 0.13 -9.26 -0.50
CA LEU A 62 1.18 -8.27 -0.74
C LEU A 62 2.50 -8.67 -0.05
N ASN A 63 2.46 -9.13 1.20
CA ASN A 63 3.64 -9.65 1.89
C ASN A 63 4.26 -10.84 1.16
N THR A 64 3.43 -11.75 0.62
CA THR A 64 3.90 -12.90 -0.14
C THR A 64 4.54 -12.47 -1.45
N LEU A 65 3.90 -11.57 -2.19
CA LEU A 65 4.45 -11.01 -3.45
C LEU A 65 5.75 -10.29 -3.22
N ASP A 66 5.84 -9.45 -2.20
CA ASP A 66 7.05 -8.75 -1.81
C ASP A 66 8.19 -9.74 -1.51
N THR A 67 7.91 -10.76 -0.72
CA THR A 67 8.87 -11.83 -0.41
C THR A 67 9.37 -12.54 -1.67
N ILE A 68 8.46 -12.91 -2.58
CA ILE A 68 8.80 -13.59 -3.83
C ILE A 68 9.65 -12.69 -4.73
N LEU A 69 9.28 -11.42 -4.88
CA LEU A 69 10.01 -10.46 -5.70
C LEU A 69 11.42 -10.22 -5.16
N ARG A 70 11.55 -10.05 -3.83
CA ARG A 70 12.86 -9.88 -3.16
C ARG A 70 13.74 -11.12 -3.29
N GLN A 71 13.18 -12.33 -3.17
CA GLN A 71 13.94 -13.58 -3.22
C GLN A 71 14.35 -13.99 -4.65
N ASN A 72 13.50 -13.76 -5.65
CA ASN A 72 13.70 -14.23 -7.02
C ASN A 72 14.35 -13.20 -7.95
N HIS A 73 14.73 -12.03 -7.46
CA HIS A 73 15.42 -11.06 -8.28
C HIS A 73 16.79 -11.62 -8.73
N PRO A 74 17.10 -11.69 -10.03
CA PRO A 74 18.32 -12.34 -10.54
C PRO A 74 19.60 -11.80 -9.91
N GLN A 75 19.66 -10.48 -9.70
CA GLN A 75 20.81 -9.84 -9.04
C GLN A 75 20.90 -10.22 -7.56
N VAL A 76 19.78 -10.37 -6.85
CA VAL A 76 19.76 -10.84 -5.45
C VAL A 76 20.26 -12.27 -5.36
N LEU A 77 19.88 -13.14 -6.30
CA LEU A 77 20.39 -14.52 -6.38
C LEU A 77 21.91 -14.54 -6.61
N ALA A 78 22.42 -13.69 -7.52
CA ALA A 78 23.85 -13.57 -7.78
C ALA A 78 24.62 -13.09 -6.53
N ILE A 79 24.09 -12.07 -5.84
CA ILE A 79 24.68 -11.56 -4.61
C ILE A 79 24.64 -12.61 -3.49
N ASN A 80 23.57 -13.37 -3.35
CA ASN A 80 23.50 -14.45 -2.35
C ASN A 80 24.56 -15.54 -2.61
N ARG A 81 24.82 -15.88 -3.88
CA ARG A 81 25.94 -16.79 -4.23
C ARG A 81 27.28 -16.20 -3.85
N ALA A 82 27.53 -14.93 -4.17
CA ALA A 82 28.78 -14.25 -3.81
C ALA A 82 28.99 -14.17 -2.27
N ILE A 83 27.90 -13.98 -1.50
CA ILE A 83 27.96 -14.02 -0.03
C ILE A 83 28.30 -15.42 0.46
N ALA A 84 27.71 -16.47 -0.10
CA ALA A 84 28.00 -17.86 0.25
C ALA A 84 29.49 -18.20 -0.03
N GLU A 85 29.99 -17.85 -1.22
CA GLU A 85 31.40 -18.05 -1.61
C GLU A 85 32.35 -17.32 -0.66
N ALA A 86 32.11 -16.04 -0.34
CA ALA A 86 32.93 -15.26 0.58
C ALA A 86 32.89 -15.83 2.01
N THR A 87 31.75 -16.36 2.44
CA THR A 87 31.62 -17.00 3.75
C THR A 87 32.40 -18.32 3.80
N GLU A 88 32.35 -19.13 2.74
CA GLU A 88 33.12 -20.35 2.62
C GLU A 88 34.62 -20.07 2.60
N GLU A 89 35.07 -19.03 1.87
CA GLU A 89 36.46 -18.58 1.87
C GLU A 89 36.92 -18.17 3.27
N SER A 90 36.11 -17.42 4.03
CA SER A 90 36.39 -17.06 5.43
C SER A 90 36.58 -18.29 6.29
N HIS A 91 35.73 -19.32 6.13
CA HIS A 91 35.86 -20.57 6.88
C HIS A 91 37.15 -21.33 6.55
N LYS A 92 37.48 -21.42 5.25
CA LYS A 92 38.74 -22.07 4.79
C LYS A 92 39.98 -21.38 5.40
N ILE A 93 40.01 -20.04 5.38
CA ILE A 93 41.14 -19.28 5.97
C ILE A 93 41.25 -19.53 7.48
N SER A 94 40.10 -19.54 8.19
CA SER A 94 40.06 -19.83 9.62
C SER A 94 40.58 -21.23 9.93
N THR A 95 40.24 -22.24 9.14
CA THR A 95 40.70 -23.62 9.26
C THR A 95 42.22 -23.73 9.01
N LEU A 96 42.73 -23.08 7.95
CA LEU A 96 44.16 -23.05 7.64
C LEU A 96 44.97 -22.44 8.78
N ARG A 97 44.48 -21.37 9.40
CA ARG A 97 45.07 -20.74 10.55
C ARG A 97 45.09 -21.67 11.76
N ALA A 98 43.96 -22.32 12.05
CA ALA A 98 43.86 -23.27 13.18
C ALA A 98 44.85 -24.44 13.05
N ASN A 99 45.14 -24.87 11.81
CA ASN A 99 46.09 -25.93 11.50
C ASN A 99 47.55 -25.45 11.42
N GLY A 100 47.82 -24.17 11.70
CA GLY A 100 49.19 -23.60 11.64
C GLY A 100 49.74 -23.45 10.22
N LEU A 101 48.92 -23.57 9.20
CA LEU A 101 49.30 -23.50 7.77
C LEU A 101 49.28 -22.09 7.19
N LEU A 102 48.83 -21.10 7.96
CA LEU A 102 48.74 -19.70 7.54
C LEU A 102 49.26 -18.76 8.61
N ASP A 103 50.10 -17.83 8.21
CA ASP A 103 50.64 -16.78 9.07
C ASP A 103 49.51 -15.88 9.61
N ALA A 104 49.71 -15.41 10.87
CA ALA A 104 48.68 -14.63 11.57
C ALA A 104 48.36 -13.30 10.88
N ASP A 105 49.37 -12.59 10.38
CA ASP A 105 49.18 -11.28 9.72
C ASP A 105 48.53 -11.42 8.36
N ILE A 106 48.92 -12.45 7.61
CA ILE A 106 48.29 -12.79 6.32
C ILE A 106 46.84 -13.19 6.54
N CYS A 107 46.56 -13.98 7.58
CA CYS A 107 45.20 -14.36 7.93
C CYS A 107 44.36 -13.14 8.29
N ALA A 108 44.87 -12.24 9.14
CA ALA A 108 44.14 -11.02 9.53
C ALA A 108 43.83 -10.13 8.32
N ALA A 109 44.81 -9.91 7.44
CA ALA A 109 44.62 -9.11 6.23
C ALA A 109 43.51 -9.70 5.31
N ARG A 110 43.54 -11.03 5.07
CA ARG A 110 42.52 -11.71 4.26
C ARG A 110 41.15 -11.68 4.91
N MET A 111 41.05 -11.91 6.21
CA MET A 111 39.79 -11.86 6.95
C MET A 111 39.18 -10.46 6.92
N ASN A 112 39.98 -9.40 7.03
CA ASN A 112 39.52 -8.02 6.91
C ASN A 112 38.98 -7.74 5.50
N ALA A 113 39.66 -8.20 4.45
CA ALA A 113 39.21 -8.04 3.06
C ALA A 113 37.87 -8.77 2.80
N ILE A 114 37.73 -10.00 3.30
CA ILE A 114 36.47 -10.76 3.18
C ILE A 114 35.35 -10.08 3.96
N SER A 115 35.61 -9.59 5.17
CA SER A 115 34.62 -8.88 5.97
C SER A 115 34.11 -7.61 5.28
N ALA A 116 35.02 -6.83 4.68
CA ALA A 116 34.66 -5.66 3.88
C ALA A 116 33.80 -6.05 2.66
N ARG A 117 34.19 -7.10 1.93
CA ARG A 117 33.41 -7.62 0.79
C ARG A 117 32.01 -8.09 1.21
N LEU A 118 31.88 -8.81 2.32
CA LEU A 118 30.60 -9.25 2.88
C LEU A 118 29.72 -8.06 3.28
N ALA A 119 30.28 -7.01 3.88
CA ALA A 119 29.55 -5.81 4.24
C ALA A 119 29.02 -5.10 2.99
N GLN A 120 29.83 -4.97 1.94
CA GLN A 120 29.42 -4.39 0.66
C GLN A 120 28.27 -5.21 0.02
N LEU A 121 28.42 -6.52 -0.15
CA LEU A 121 27.43 -7.40 -0.75
C LEU A 121 26.09 -7.37 0.02
N ARG A 122 26.14 -7.34 1.36
CA ARG A 122 24.92 -7.20 2.19
C ARG A 122 24.25 -5.84 1.99
N GLY A 123 25.01 -4.77 1.84
CA GLY A 123 24.51 -3.43 1.52
C GLY A 123 23.82 -3.38 0.16
N GLU A 124 24.45 -3.94 -0.87
CA GLU A 124 23.87 -4.04 -2.22
C GLU A 124 22.57 -4.87 -2.24
N ARG A 125 22.57 -6.03 -1.54
CA ARG A 125 21.37 -6.85 -1.39
C ARG A 125 20.22 -6.06 -0.76
N ARG A 126 20.48 -5.31 0.31
CA ARG A 126 19.45 -4.49 0.96
C ARG A 126 18.84 -3.50 -0.02
N ARG A 127 19.66 -2.74 -0.76
CA ARG A 127 19.17 -1.76 -1.76
C ARG A 127 18.31 -2.39 -2.85
N LEU A 128 18.65 -3.59 -3.32
CA LEU A 128 17.89 -4.31 -4.34
C LEU A 128 16.60 -4.93 -3.81
N THR A 129 16.52 -5.18 -2.50
CA THR A 129 15.32 -5.74 -1.86
C THR A 129 14.37 -4.67 -1.30
N GLU A 130 14.78 -3.42 -1.27
CA GLU A 130 13.89 -2.30 -0.93
C GLU A 130 12.97 -2.03 -2.12
N ASN A 131 11.67 -2.31 -1.97
CA ASN A 131 10.65 -2.01 -2.98
C ASN A 131 9.71 -0.95 -2.43
N GLU A 132 10.12 0.31 -2.58
CA GLU A 132 9.41 1.48 -2.02
C GLU A 132 7.90 1.47 -2.35
N ALA A 133 7.53 1.13 -3.59
CA ALA A 133 6.13 1.16 -4.00
C ALA A 133 5.25 0.12 -3.27
N ILE A 134 5.78 -1.08 -2.99
CA ILE A 134 5.07 -2.11 -2.22
C ILE A 134 5.04 -1.73 -0.75
N ASP A 135 6.16 -1.26 -0.21
CA ASP A 135 6.28 -0.84 1.19
C ASP A 135 5.31 0.32 1.48
N GLU A 136 5.24 1.35 0.62
CA GLU A 136 4.28 2.46 0.73
C GLU A 136 2.81 1.97 0.68
N THR A 137 2.51 1.05 -0.25
CA THR A 137 1.16 0.48 -0.36
C THR A 137 0.78 -0.31 0.88
N MET A 138 1.69 -1.12 1.41
CA MET A 138 1.47 -1.90 2.63
C MET A 138 1.29 -1.02 3.85
N ASP A 139 2.09 0.03 3.99
CA ASP A 139 1.99 0.97 5.10
C ASP A 139 0.68 1.77 5.04
N ALA A 140 0.26 2.18 3.84
CA ALA A 140 -1.03 2.82 3.64
C ALA A 140 -2.20 1.91 4.02
N LEU A 141 -2.18 0.63 3.62
CA LEU A 141 -3.22 -0.34 3.98
C LEU A 141 -3.22 -0.66 5.48
N ARG A 142 -2.06 -0.76 6.13
CA ARG A 142 -1.97 -0.92 7.59
C ARG A 142 -2.55 0.28 8.33
N LYS A 143 -2.31 1.50 7.81
CA LYS A 143 -2.91 2.71 8.38
C LYS A 143 -4.44 2.69 8.25
N VAL A 144 -4.97 2.25 7.10
CA VAL A 144 -6.42 2.05 6.92
C VAL A 144 -6.96 1.03 7.93
N GLU A 145 -6.29 -0.11 8.09
CA GLU A 145 -6.66 -1.14 9.07
C GLU A 145 -6.68 -0.59 10.50
N GLN A 146 -5.63 0.11 10.92
CA GLN A 146 -5.55 0.73 12.24
C GLN A 146 -6.64 1.79 12.46
N THR A 147 -6.92 2.62 11.44
CA THR A 147 -7.98 3.62 11.50
C THR A 147 -9.34 2.95 11.69
N LEU A 148 -9.60 1.84 11.02
CA LEU A 148 -10.81 1.06 11.20
C LEU A 148 -10.87 0.41 12.59
N LEU A 149 -9.79 -0.19 13.07
CA LEU A 149 -9.75 -0.84 14.38
C LEU A 149 -10.03 0.16 15.52
N ASN A 150 -9.43 1.34 15.44
CA ASN A 150 -9.58 2.40 16.45
C ASN A 150 -10.88 3.21 16.29
N GLY A 151 -11.49 3.19 15.12
CA GLY A 151 -12.73 3.90 14.83
C GLY A 151 -13.96 3.26 15.49
N PRO A 152 -15.08 3.98 15.58
CA PRO A 152 -16.29 3.48 16.17
C PRO A 152 -16.86 2.28 15.43
N GLU A 153 -17.53 1.38 16.13
CA GLU A 153 -18.22 0.22 15.52
C GLU A 153 -19.34 0.68 14.57
N ARG A 154 -19.97 1.81 14.89
CA ARG A 154 -21.03 2.39 14.10
C ARG A 154 -20.89 3.92 14.06
N LEU A 155 -21.05 4.48 12.86
CA LEU A 155 -21.15 5.91 12.62
C LEU A 155 -22.62 6.30 12.47
N ASP A 156 -23.06 7.21 13.31
CA ASP A 156 -24.44 7.76 13.23
C ASP A 156 -24.54 8.93 12.23
N GLY A 157 -23.41 9.50 11.84
CA GLY A 157 -23.30 10.59 10.89
C GLY A 157 -21.95 10.61 10.16
N PHE A 158 -21.85 11.48 9.16
CA PHE A 158 -20.61 11.67 8.42
C PHE A 158 -19.54 12.29 9.32
N ASP A 159 -18.37 11.65 9.33
CA ASP A 159 -17.18 12.07 10.06
C ASP A 159 -16.08 12.44 9.04
N GLU A 160 -15.76 13.74 8.99
CA GLU A 160 -14.81 14.29 8.01
C GLU A 160 -13.39 13.81 8.28
N GLU A 161 -12.96 13.75 9.55
CA GLU A 161 -11.60 13.30 9.90
C GLU A 161 -11.40 11.82 9.53
N LEU A 162 -12.39 10.99 9.82
CA LEU A 162 -12.36 9.58 9.47
C LEU A 162 -12.40 9.38 7.95
N PHE A 163 -13.19 10.20 7.25
CA PHE A 163 -13.24 10.18 5.80
C PHE A 163 -11.88 10.51 5.18
N GLU A 164 -11.22 11.58 5.62
CA GLU A 164 -9.90 12.00 5.15
C GLU A 164 -8.81 10.99 5.48
N CYS A 165 -8.92 10.28 6.59
CA CYS A 165 -7.97 9.22 6.96
C CYS A 165 -8.11 7.94 6.13
N LEU A 166 -9.30 7.66 5.59
CA LEU A 166 -9.58 6.41 4.87
C LEU A 166 -9.59 6.58 3.36
N VAL A 167 -10.14 7.69 2.85
CA VAL A 167 -10.46 7.87 1.42
C VAL A 167 -9.43 8.75 0.73
N GLU A 168 -8.72 8.16 -0.22
CA GLU A 168 -7.79 8.88 -1.10
C GLU A 168 -8.56 9.63 -2.19
N LYS A 169 -9.60 8.99 -2.76
CA LYS A 169 -10.31 9.51 -3.93
C LYS A 169 -11.71 8.94 -4.05
N ILE A 170 -12.63 9.78 -4.51
CA ILE A 170 -13.98 9.37 -4.94
C ILE A 170 -14.02 9.35 -6.46
N ILE A 171 -14.56 8.26 -7.01
CA ILE A 171 -14.81 8.07 -8.44
C ILE A 171 -16.30 7.85 -8.62
N ALA A 172 -16.97 8.79 -9.28
CA ALA A 172 -18.38 8.62 -9.62
C ALA A 172 -18.49 7.92 -10.97
N GLU A 173 -19.34 6.91 -11.03
CA GLU A 173 -19.59 6.09 -12.19
C GLU A 173 -21.02 6.26 -12.70
N ALA A 174 -21.28 5.78 -13.93
CA ALA A 174 -22.63 5.67 -14.45
C ALA A 174 -23.51 4.78 -13.55
N GLN A 175 -24.83 4.89 -13.71
CA GLN A 175 -25.80 4.07 -12.98
C GLN A 175 -25.77 4.26 -11.45
N ASN A 176 -25.57 5.49 -11.01
CA ASN A 176 -25.61 5.87 -9.59
C ASN A 176 -24.65 5.08 -8.71
N ARG A 177 -23.44 4.82 -9.19
CA ARG A 177 -22.38 4.16 -8.43
C ARG A 177 -21.31 5.14 -8.04
N ILE A 178 -20.88 5.05 -6.79
CA ILE A 178 -19.73 5.77 -6.23
C ILE A 178 -18.70 4.74 -5.82
N ARG A 179 -17.50 4.89 -6.33
CA ARG A 179 -16.36 4.08 -5.92
C ARG A 179 -15.44 4.91 -5.04
N PHE A 180 -15.23 4.43 -3.83
CA PHE A 180 -14.25 4.97 -2.90
C PHE A 180 -12.93 4.23 -3.11
N ARG A 181 -11.89 4.97 -3.45
CA ARG A 181 -10.53 4.48 -3.44
C ARG A 181 -9.91 4.87 -2.11
N LEU A 182 -9.56 3.87 -1.33
CA LEU A 182 -8.90 4.04 -0.03
C LEU A 182 -7.40 4.20 -0.21
N TYR A 183 -6.74 4.74 0.79
CA TYR A 183 -5.28 4.72 0.84
C TYR A 183 -4.77 3.28 0.73
N GLY A 184 -3.68 3.08 -0.05
CA GLY A 184 -3.22 1.73 -0.41
C GLY A 184 -3.95 1.08 -1.58
N GLY A 185 -4.86 1.83 -2.26
CA GLY A 185 -5.43 1.45 -3.55
C GLY A 185 -6.62 0.50 -3.50
N LEU A 186 -7.13 0.13 -2.31
CA LEU A 186 -8.36 -0.67 -2.21
C LEU A 186 -9.56 0.14 -2.70
N GLU A 187 -10.35 -0.45 -3.60
CA GLU A 187 -11.53 0.20 -4.17
C GLU A 187 -12.82 -0.49 -3.75
N LEU A 188 -13.77 0.28 -3.21
CA LEU A 188 -15.06 -0.19 -2.76
C LEU A 188 -16.16 0.61 -3.44
N THR A 189 -17.17 -0.09 -4.00
CA THR A 189 -18.26 0.53 -4.74
C THR A 189 -19.55 0.49 -3.93
N GLU A 190 -20.22 1.64 -3.87
CA GLU A 190 -21.55 1.82 -3.29
C GLU A 190 -22.52 2.37 -4.33
N GLN A 191 -23.80 2.03 -4.17
CA GLN A 191 -24.86 2.63 -4.95
C GLN A 191 -25.52 3.77 -4.16
N TRP A 192 -25.91 4.82 -4.85
CA TRP A 192 -26.73 5.88 -4.27
C TRP A 192 -28.09 5.93 -4.96
N GLU A 193 -29.13 6.21 -4.17
CA GLU A 193 -30.49 6.25 -4.68
C GLU A 193 -30.76 7.63 -5.27
N VAL A 194 -31.27 7.64 -6.51
CA VAL A 194 -31.84 8.88 -7.07
C VAL A 194 -33.21 9.07 -6.42
N ALA A 195 -33.34 10.09 -5.59
CA ALA A 195 -34.68 10.45 -5.11
C ALA A 195 -35.63 10.60 -6.31
N ALA A 196 -36.63 9.75 -6.36
CA ALA A 196 -37.68 9.87 -7.37
C ALA A 196 -38.30 11.27 -7.24
N ARG A 197 -38.25 12.05 -8.31
CA ARG A 197 -38.92 13.35 -8.40
C ARG A 197 -40.39 13.20 -8.48
#